data_04315ffe2c1a204e69aedd6c50d57910
#
_entry.id   04315ffe2c1a204e69aedd6c50d57910
#
_cell.length_a   1.000
_cell.length_b   1.000
_cell.length_c   1.000
_cell.angle_alpha   90.00
_cell.angle_beta   90.00
_cell.angle_gamma   90.00
#
_symmetry.space_group_name_H-M   'P 1'
#
loop_
_entity.id
_entity.type
_entity.pdbx_description
1 polymer ?
#
loop_
_entity_poly.entity_id
_entity_poly.type
_entity_poly.pdbx_seq_one_letter_code
_entity_poly.pdbx_strand_id
1 'polypeptide(L)'
;MIPVPLGAARPWRIAACVAALVFSAPAARAASVTECTPSGLCYCINADFRDAIAEKVDYFRKAIAEQRTKGKAVGYLSVPLSTTGGGFFGVNREVAAKVKTRVEARLGANSAWVLDPTARDADLPMLNNVRAGQGDYLLMWTRILEGPKGLGEDFDFVYFAGPADFAAYFGLEGRDDMDRLSAWFDERVAQDADLKRAVERGTLTKSAFRNYYALRASVTFSAGAHDEWNVIRGINTRRRDDKAFGMANQLPVLFDGRAVATGEYEQPVAAGKVGACKAN
;
A
#
# COMPACT_ATOMS: atom_id res chain seq x y z
N MET A 1 -82.09 41.66 -32.28
CA MET A 1 -81.39 42.34 -31.21
C MET A 1 -81.20 41.32 -30.08
N ILE A 2 -80.06 40.84 -29.89
CA ILE A 2 -79.71 39.83 -28.87
C ILE A 2 -78.62 40.46 -28.00
N PRO A 3 -78.76 40.57 -26.70
CA PRO A 3 -77.75 41.17 -25.84
C PRO A 3 -76.64 40.21 -25.51
N VAL A 4 -75.40 40.71 -25.57
CA VAL A 4 -74.15 40.03 -25.19
C VAL A 4 -73.92 40.16 -23.68
N PRO A 5 -73.64 39.09 -22.95
CA PRO A 5 -73.32 39.17 -21.52
C PRO A 5 -71.85 39.58 -21.29
N LEU A 6 -71.63 40.48 -20.36
CA LEU A 6 -70.37 40.95 -19.82
C LEU A 6 -69.67 39.83 -19.05
N GLY A 7 -68.40 39.55 -19.51
CA GLY A 7 -67.52 38.60 -18.90
C GLY A 7 -66.92 39.10 -17.58
N ALA A 8 -66.98 38.24 -16.55
CA ALA A 8 -66.40 38.49 -15.23
C ALA A 8 -64.83 38.37 -15.28
N ALA A 9 -64.18 39.37 -14.71
CA ALA A 9 -62.76 39.42 -14.53
C ALA A 9 -62.30 38.38 -13.48
N ARG A 10 -61.39 37.49 -13.87
CA ARG A 10 -60.70 36.55 -12.97
C ARG A 10 -59.50 37.24 -12.29
N PRO A 11 -59.37 37.12 -10.95
CA PRO A 11 -58.15 37.64 -10.30
C PRO A 11 -56.92 36.74 -10.56
N TRP A 12 -55.88 37.36 -11.07
CA TRP A 12 -54.55 36.70 -11.18
C TRP A 12 -53.97 36.44 -9.81
N ARG A 13 -53.82 35.15 -9.47
CA ARG A 13 -53.06 34.73 -8.33
C ARG A 13 -51.57 34.73 -8.71
N ILE A 14 -50.82 35.69 -8.15
CA ILE A 14 -49.35 35.72 -8.26
C ILE A 14 -48.84 34.63 -7.30
N ALA A 15 -48.39 33.51 -7.85
CA ALA A 15 -47.67 32.50 -7.09
C ALA A 15 -46.21 32.99 -6.95
N ALA A 16 -45.85 33.41 -5.73
CA ALA A 16 -44.50 33.73 -5.37
C ALA A 16 -43.72 32.40 -5.24
N CYS A 17 -42.89 32.06 -6.26
CA CYS A 17 -41.90 30.99 -6.14
C CYS A 17 -40.78 31.48 -5.23
N VAL A 18 -40.75 31.03 -3.99
CA VAL A 18 -39.61 31.15 -3.10
C VAL A 18 -38.60 30.12 -3.57
N ALA A 19 -37.59 30.56 -4.36
CA ALA A 19 -36.42 29.75 -4.70
C ALA A 19 -35.57 29.60 -3.43
N ALA A 20 -35.63 28.44 -2.79
CA ALA A 20 -34.73 28.07 -1.72
C ALA A 20 -33.34 27.86 -2.34
N LEU A 21 -32.47 28.85 -2.18
CA LEU A 21 -31.04 28.73 -2.49
C LEU A 21 -30.45 27.74 -1.47
N VAL A 22 -30.35 26.48 -1.87
CA VAL A 22 -29.55 25.49 -1.15
C VAL A 22 -28.08 25.87 -1.35
N PHE A 23 -27.52 26.61 -0.40
CA PHE A 23 -26.06 26.79 -0.32
C PHE A 23 -25.45 25.43 0.03
N SER A 24 -25.00 24.70 -1.00
CA SER A 24 -24.10 23.58 -0.79
C SER A 24 -22.79 24.16 -0.24
N ALA A 25 -22.58 24.07 1.06
CA ALA A 25 -21.28 24.37 1.64
C ALA A 25 -20.23 23.52 0.91
N PRO A 26 -19.12 24.11 0.42
CA PRO A 26 -18.05 23.34 -0.16
C PRO A 26 -17.58 22.34 0.89
N ALA A 27 -17.55 21.04 0.54
CA ALA A 27 -17.00 20.02 1.40
C ALA A 27 -15.59 20.49 1.82
N ALA A 28 -15.41 20.73 3.12
CA ALA A 28 -14.13 21.16 3.65
C ALA A 28 -13.09 20.12 3.20
N ARG A 29 -12.16 20.54 2.38
CA ARG A 29 -11.06 19.67 1.93
C ARG A 29 -10.26 19.37 3.19
N ALA A 30 -10.13 18.09 3.55
CA ALA A 30 -9.37 17.69 4.71
C ALA A 30 -7.95 18.32 4.66
N ALA A 31 -7.52 18.90 5.77
CA ALA A 31 -6.24 19.59 5.85
C ALA A 31 -5.10 18.57 5.70
N SER A 32 -4.17 18.85 4.79
CA SER A 32 -2.92 18.10 4.73
C SER A 32 -1.98 18.60 5.81
N VAL A 33 -1.36 17.69 6.56
CA VAL A 33 -0.42 18.01 7.63
C VAL A 33 0.84 17.16 7.48
N THR A 34 1.97 17.73 7.91
CA THR A 34 3.21 16.97 7.99
C THR A 34 3.28 16.25 9.33
N GLU A 35 3.44 14.93 9.26
CA GLU A 35 3.69 14.07 10.42
C GLU A 35 5.03 13.38 10.27
N CYS A 36 5.78 13.31 11.37
CA CYS A 36 7.09 12.68 11.39
C CYS A 36 7.09 11.43 12.29
N THR A 37 7.98 10.51 11.98
CA THR A 37 8.25 9.32 12.80
C THR A 37 9.33 9.64 13.87
N PRO A 38 9.54 8.75 14.86
CA PRO A 38 10.61 8.92 15.85
C PRO A 38 12.00 9.11 15.24
N SER A 39 12.26 8.51 14.07
CA SER A 39 13.54 8.67 13.37
C SER A 39 13.67 9.94 12.53
N GLY A 40 12.61 10.77 12.50
CA GLY A 40 12.60 12.03 11.77
C GLY A 40 12.18 11.91 10.29
N LEU A 41 11.68 10.76 9.85
CA LEU A 41 11.06 10.62 8.53
C LEU A 41 9.68 11.29 8.53
N CYS A 42 9.45 12.22 7.61
CA CYS A 42 8.24 13.04 7.59
C CYS A 42 7.43 12.80 6.34
N TYR A 43 6.11 12.72 6.50
CA TYR A 43 5.15 12.46 5.43
C TYR A 43 4.02 13.48 5.45
N CYS A 44 3.54 13.84 4.27
CA CYS A 44 2.34 14.64 4.11
C CYS A 44 1.12 13.71 4.15
N ILE A 45 0.33 13.84 5.20
CA ILE A 45 -0.86 13.02 5.43
C ILE A 45 -2.13 13.87 5.41
N ASN A 46 -3.26 13.21 5.24
CA ASN A 46 -4.55 13.80 5.54
C ASN A 46 -4.79 13.75 7.05
N ALA A 47 -5.01 14.91 7.68
CA ALA A 47 -5.19 15.03 9.14
C ALA A 47 -6.31 14.13 9.70
N ASP A 48 -7.35 13.85 8.91
CA ASP A 48 -8.48 13.01 9.33
C ASP A 48 -8.07 11.55 9.56
N PHE A 49 -6.98 11.09 8.94
CA PHE A 49 -6.48 9.70 9.10
C PHE A 49 -5.55 9.51 10.29
N ARG A 50 -5.19 10.57 11.03
CA ARG A 50 -4.23 10.50 12.13
C ARG A 50 -4.57 9.42 13.16
N ASP A 51 -5.81 9.42 13.63
CA ASP A 51 -6.29 8.47 14.64
C ASP A 51 -6.37 7.05 14.06
N ALA A 52 -6.90 6.90 12.86
CA ALA A 52 -6.97 5.60 12.17
C ALA A 52 -5.56 5.01 11.92
N ILE A 53 -4.57 5.85 11.61
CA ILE A 53 -3.17 5.42 11.49
C ILE A 53 -2.65 4.94 12.84
N ALA A 54 -2.88 5.69 13.93
CA ALA A 54 -2.43 5.33 15.27
C ALA A 54 -3.06 4.00 15.72
N GLU A 55 -4.36 3.84 15.57
CA GLU A 55 -5.09 2.61 15.88
C GLU A 55 -4.55 1.41 15.09
N LYS A 56 -4.24 1.60 13.81
CA LYS A 56 -3.71 0.55 12.95
C LYS A 56 -2.28 0.16 13.35
N VAL A 57 -1.44 1.13 13.70
CA VAL A 57 -0.09 0.87 14.23
C VAL A 57 -0.17 0.04 15.51
N ASP A 58 -1.06 0.40 16.44
CA ASP A 58 -1.27 -0.33 17.70
C ASP A 58 -1.82 -1.74 17.45
N TYR A 59 -2.73 -1.90 16.50
CA TYR A 59 -3.25 -3.20 16.07
C TYR A 59 -2.12 -4.13 15.64
N PHE A 60 -1.25 -3.68 14.72
CA PHE A 60 -0.15 -4.52 14.23
C PHE A 60 0.91 -4.80 15.29
N ARG A 61 1.22 -3.85 16.16
CA ARG A 61 2.13 -4.08 17.28
C ARG A 61 1.61 -5.14 18.23
N LYS A 62 0.31 -5.15 18.52
CA LYS A 62 -0.32 -6.21 19.31
C LYS A 62 -0.23 -7.57 18.61
N ALA A 63 -0.51 -7.63 17.32
CA ALA A 63 -0.39 -8.85 16.53
C ALA A 63 1.05 -9.38 16.52
N ILE A 64 2.04 -8.53 16.36
CA ILE A 64 3.47 -8.88 16.44
C ILE A 64 3.81 -9.43 17.83
N ALA A 65 3.43 -8.71 18.89
CA ALA A 65 3.69 -9.12 20.27
C ALA A 65 3.07 -10.51 20.58
N GLU A 66 1.85 -10.77 20.07
CA GLU A 66 1.21 -12.07 20.21
C GLU A 66 2.02 -13.20 19.54
N GLN A 67 2.58 -12.97 18.34
CA GLN A 67 3.40 -13.99 17.69
C GLN A 67 4.73 -14.21 18.44
N ARG A 68 5.31 -13.15 18.98
CA ARG A 68 6.50 -13.27 19.85
C ARG A 68 6.25 -14.04 21.13
N THR A 69 5.08 -13.89 21.77
CA THR A 69 4.72 -14.71 22.96
C THR A 69 4.58 -16.20 22.62
N LYS A 70 4.31 -16.53 21.35
CA LYS A 70 4.31 -17.90 20.84
C LYS A 70 5.71 -18.41 20.47
N GLY A 71 6.76 -17.64 20.73
CA GLY A 71 8.14 -17.98 20.42
C GLY A 71 8.51 -17.90 18.94
N LYS A 72 7.71 -17.20 18.12
CA LYS A 72 7.98 -17.08 16.68
C LYS A 72 8.93 -15.93 16.37
N ALA A 73 9.83 -16.16 15.43
CA ALA A 73 10.52 -15.09 14.75
C ALA A 73 9.54 -14.30 13.90
N VAL A 74 9.65 -12.97 13.92
CA VAL A 74 8.73 -12.05 13.22
C VAL A 74 9.43 -11.43 12.03
N GLY A 75 8.91 -11.65 10.83
CA GLY A 75 9.37 -11.01 9.60
C GLY A 75 8.40 -9.96 9.08
N TYR A 76 8.93 -9.01 8.33
CA TYR A 76 8.15 -8.08 7.51
C TYR A 76 8.28 -8.44 6.03
N LEU A 77 7.19 -8.47 5.29
CA LEU A 77 7.18 -8.67 3.85
C LEU A 77 6.97 -7.34 3.12
N SER A 78 7.95 -6.94 2.33
CA SER A 78 7.78 -5.86 1.35
C SER A 78 7.47 -6.44 -0.02
N VAL A 79 6.39 -6.00 -0.63
CA VAL A 79 5.99 -6.41 -1.97
C VAL A 79 5.55 -5.19 -2.78
N PRO A 80 5.90 -5.10 -4.07
CA PRO A 80 5.47 -4.00 -4.90
C PRO A 80 3.95 -4.05 -5.11
N LEU A 81 3.22 -3.07 -4.56
CA LEU A 81 1.77 -2.93 -4.72
C LEU A 81 1.39 -1.95 -5.82
N SER A 82 2.35 -1.20 -6.36
CA SER A 82 2.11 -0.23 -7.42
C SER A 82 1.55 -0.89 -8.66
N THR A 83 0.53 -0.27 -9.25
CA THR A 83 -0.01 -0.64 -10.56
C THR A 83 0.70 0.08 -11.72
N THR A 84 1.70 0.90 -11.41
CA THR A 84 2.48 1.62 -12.43
C THR A 84 3.28 0.63 -13.27
N GLY A 85 3.18 0.76 -14.58
CA GLY A 85 3.93 -0.06 -15.52
C GLY A 85 3.28 -1.40 -15.88
N GLY A 86 2.07 -1.68 -15.41
CA GLY A 86 1.31 -2.89 -15.79
C GLY A 86 1.06 -3.88 -14.65
N GLY A 87 1.46 -3.55 -13.41
CA GLY A 87 1.07 -4.32 -12.24
C GLY A 87 -0.43 -4.27 -11.99
N PHE A 88 -0.98 -5.32 -11.36
CA PHE A 88 -2.36 -5.36 -10.91
C PHE A 88 -2.40 -5.66 -9.41
N PHE A 89 -3.07 -4.79 -8.66
CA PHE A 89 -3.08 -4.83 -7.19
C PHE A 89 -3.54 -6.19 -6.64
N GLY A 90 -4.60 -6.77 -7.20
CA GLY A 90 -5.13 -8.08 -6.79
C GLY A 90 -4.09 -9.18 -6.94
N VAL A 91 -3.38 -9.22 -8.07
CA VAL A 91 -2.29 -10.19 -8.32
C VAL A 91 -1.14 -10.00 -7.33
N ASN A 92 -0.72 -8.75 -7.11
CA ASN A 92 0.39 -8.48 -6.19
C ASN A 92 0.06 -8.91 -4.75
N ARG A 93 -1.20 -8.79 -4.33
CA ARG A 93 -1.68 -9.35 -3.04
C ARG A 93 -1.63 -10.87 -3.00
N GLU A 94 -2.02 -11.54 -4.08
CA GLU A 94 -1.95 -13.00 -4.16
C GLU A 94 -0.50 -13.49 -4.12
N VAL A 95 0.41 -12.77 -4.82
CA VAL A 95 1.86 -13.04 -4.74
C VAL A 95 2.35 -12.87 -3.30
N ALA A 96 1.99 -11.77 -2.63
CA ALA A 96 2.37 -11.54 -1.23
C ALA A 96 1.94 -12.70 -0.32
N ALA A 97 0.68 -13.13 -0.42
CA ALA A 97 0.18 -14.25 0.37
C ALA A 97 0.94 -15.57 0.10
N LYS A 98 1.31 -15.83 -1.16
CA LYS A 98 2.12 -17.00 -1.53
C LYS A 98 3.55 -16.90 -1.01
N VAL A 99 4.17 -15.72 -1.12
CA VAL A 99 5.52 -15.47 -0.59
C VAL A 99 5.53 -15.65 0.92
N LYS A 100 4.58 -15.04 1.65
CA LYS A 100 4.43 -15.22 3.09
C LYS A 100 4.40 -16.70 3.46
N THR A 101 3.48 -17.46 2.87
CA THR A 101 3.33 -18.90 3.13
C THR A 101 4.63 -19.66 2.87
N ARG A 102 5.33 -19.35 1.78
CA ARG A 102 6.59 -20.00 1.43
C ARG A 102 7.71 -19.66 2.41
N VAL A 103 7.84 -18.39 2.80
CA VAL A 103 8.85 -17.95 3.76
C VAL A 103 8.62 -18.58 5.12
N GLU A 104 7.38 -18.58 5.62
CA GLU A 104 7.00 -19.23 6.87
C GLU A 104 7.27 -20.75 6.83
N ALA A 105 6.93 -21.43 5.74
CA ALA A 105 7.21 -22.85 5.58
C ALA A 105 8.72 -23.16 5.57
N ARG A 106 9.52 -22.32 4.89
CA ARG A 106 10.99 -22.49 4.82
C ARG A 106 11.68 -22.30 6.17
N LEU A 107 11.20 -21.36 6.98
CA LEU A 107 11.73 -21.07 8.32
C LEU A 107 11.09 -21.96 9.40
N GLY A 108 10.07 -22.73 9.06
CA GLY A 108 9.25 -23.50 9.97
C GLY A 108 7.96 -22.74 10.33
N ALA A 109 6.82 -23.28 9.92
CA ALA A 109 5.51 -22.63 10.08
C ALA A 109 5.14 -22.33 11.56
N ASN A 110 5.70 -23.11 12.49
CA ASN A 110 5.54 -22.90 13.94
C ASN A 110 6.60 -21.96 14.52
N SER A 111 7.69 -21.70 13.80
CA SER A 111 8.86 -20.95 14.28
C SER A 111 8.94 -19.53 13.71
N ALA A 112 8.21 -19.24 12.63
CA ALA A 112 8.21 -17.92 12.01
C ALA A 112 6.79 -17.44 11.71
N TRP A 113 6.63 -16.15 11.72
CA TRP A 113 5.44 -15.45 11.23
C TRP A 113 5.87 -14.20 10.46
N VAL A 114 5.24 -13.97 9.32
CA VAL A 114 5.54 -12.86 8.45
C VAL A 114 4.35 -11.90 8.40
N LEU A 115 4.59 -10.64 8.74
CA LEU A 115 3.61 -9.58 8.56
C LEU A 115 3.49 -9.26 7.07
N ASP A 116 2.29 -9.46 6.53
CA ASP A 116 1.93 -9.15 5.16
C ASP A 116 1.18 -7.80 5.11
N PRO A 117 1.79 -6.73 4.57
CA PRO A 117 1.15 -5.42 4.51
C PRO A 117 0.00 -5.35 3.50
N THR A 118 -0.23 -6.42 2.74
CA THR A 118 -1.28 -6.49 1.73
C THR A 118 -2.53 -7.21 2.23
N ALA A 119 -2.50 -7.77 3.42
CA ALA A 119 -3.64 -8.42 4.03
C ALA A 119 -4.83 -7.45 4.16
N ARG A 120 -6.06 -7.98 4.14
CA ARG A 120 -7.27 -7.11 4.15
C ARG A 120 -7.40 -6.26 5.40
N ASP A 121 -6.89 -6.73 6.51
CA ASP A 121 -6.86 -6.03 7.78
C ASP A 121 -5.81 -4.89 7.83
N ALA A 122 -4.95 -4.81 6.81
CA ALA A 122 -3.97 -3.73 6.65
C ALA A 122 -4.56 -2.45 6.05
N ASP A 123 -5.73 -2.53 5.44
CA ASP A 123 -6.37 -1.36 4.82
C ASP A 123 -6.79 -0.32 5.89
N LEU A 124 -6.48 0.96 5.63
CA LEU A 124 -7.05 2.06 6.38
C LEU A 124 -8.54 2.23 6.01
N PRO A 125 -9.40 2.61 6.96
CA PRO A 125 -10.83 2.80 6.69
C PRO A 125 -11.05 3.94 5.68
N MET A 126 -12.20 3.92 5.02
CA MET A 126 -12.67 5.09 4.30
C MET A 126 -13.29 6.09 5.29
N LEU A 127 -12.83 7.33 5.31
CA LEU A 127 -13.34 8.39 6.18
C LEU A 127 -14.03 9.46 5.33
N ASN A 128 -15.28 9.80 5.64
CA ASN A 128 -16.05 10.81 4.92
C ASN A 128 -16.04 10.64 3.38
N ASN A 129 -16.13 9.41 2.89
CA ASN A 129 -15.99 9.04 1.48
C ASN A 129 -14.59 9.34 0.87
N VAL A 130 -13.59 9.63 1.70
CA VAL A 130 -12.20 9.83 1.28
C VAL A 130 -11.41 8.56 1.60
N ARG A 131 -10.59 8.12 0.66
CA ARG A 131 -9.64 7.02 0.85
C ARG A 131 -8.30 7.57 1.33
N ALA A 132 -7.63 6.81 2.18
CA ALA A 132 -6.26 7.09 2.57
C ALA A 132 -5.34 7.18 1.34
N GLY A 133 -4.45 8.16 1.36
CA GLY A 133 -3.47 8.39 0.31
C GLY A 133 -2.14 7.69 0.58
N GLN A 134 -1.21 7.83 -0.35
CA GLN A 134 0.11 7.22 -0.24
C GLN A 134 0.86 7.68 1.02
N GLY A 135 0.77 8.96 1.39
CA GLY A 135 1.41 9.50 2.60
C GLY A 135 0.90 8.87 3.88
N ASP A 136 -0.43 8.62 3.95
CA ASP A 136 -1.07 8.00 5.10
C ASP A 136 -0.55 6.57 5.32
N TYR A 137 -0.48 5.77 4.25
CA TYR A 137 0.07 4.42 4.29
C TYR A 137 1.57 4.40 4.59
N LEU A 138 2.35 5.30 3.99
CA LEU A 138 3.80 5.37 4.26
C LEU A 138 4.09 5.72 5.72
N LEU A 139 3.37 6.69 6.29
CA LEU A 139 3.51 7.02 7.71
C LEU A 139 3.18 5.81 8.59
N MET A 140 2.05 5.14 8.31
CA MET A 140 1.62 3.96 9.06
C MET A 140 2.67 2.85 9.03
N TRP A 141 3.10 2.44 7.83
CA TRP A 141 4.07 1.36 7.67
C TRP A 141 5.45 1.71 8.21
N THR A 142 5.89 2.97 8.04
CA THR A 142 7.16 3.42 8.62
C THR A 142 7.12 3.35 10.14
N ARG A 143 6.03 3.78 10.79
CA ARG A 143 5.87 3.68 12.25
C ARG A 143 5.85 2.23 12.73
N ILE A 144 5.26 1.31 11.96
CA ILE A 144 5.27 -0.13 12.27
C ILE A 144 6.69 -0.67 12.13
N LEU A 145 7.37 -0.38 11.01
CA LEU A 145 8.73 -0.86 10.73
C LEU A 145 9.76 -0.36 11.73
N GLU A 146 9.71 0.92 12.08
CA GLU A 146 10.65 1.53 13.01
C GLU A 146 10.49 1.04 14.45
N GLY A 147 9.27 0.62 14.82
CA GLY A 147 8.97 0.30 16.21
C GLY A 147 8.98 1.54 17.13
N PRO A 148 8.74 1.37 18.43
CA PRO A 148 8.68 2.47 19.40
C PRO A 148 10.00 3.24 19.56
N LYS A 149 11.15 2.56 19.39
CA LYS A 149 12.49 3.14 19.58
C LYS A 149 13.16 3.58 18.28
N GLY A 150 12.52 3.38 17.14
CA GLY A 150 13.10 3.67 15.83
C GLY A 150 14.17 2.67 15.38
N LEU A 151 14.28 1.53 16.04
CA LEU A 151 15.30 0.51 15.83
C LEU A 151 14.77 -0.77 15.15
N GLY A 152 13.49 -0.78 14.76
CA GLY A 152 12.85 -1.96 14.15
C GLY A 152 12.85 -3.16 15.07
N GLU A 153 12.77 -2.93 16.38
CA GLU A 153 12.91 -3.93 17.43
C GLU A 153 11.81 -4.99 17.42
N ASP A 154 10.71 -4.71 16.71
CA ASP A 154 9.58 -5.61 16.58
C ASP A 154 9.82 -6.71 15.55
N PHE A 155 10.88 -6.60 14.73
CA PHE A 155 11.18 -7.53 13.66
C PHE A 155 12.52 -8.24 13.83
N ASP A 156 12.57 -9.50 13.40
CA ASP A 156 13.78 -10.32 13.37
C ASP A 156 14.40 -10.39 11.97
N PHE A 157 13.61 -10.13 10.91
CA PHE A 157 14.09 -10.03 9.53
C PHE A 157 13.11 -9.27 8.66
N VAL A 158 13.59 -8.86 7.49
CA VAL A 158 12.76 -8.27 6.42
C VAL A 158 12.95 -9.05 5.13
N TYR A 159 11.88 -9.29 4.43
CA TYR A 159 11.87 -9.96 3.15
C TYR A 159 11.28 -9.04 2.08
N PHE A 160 12.07 -8.75 1.06
CA PHE A 160 11.62 -8.06 -0.14
C PHE A 160 11.32 -9.08 -1.24
N ALA A 161 10.09 -9.07 -1.73
CA ALA A 161 9.68 -9.91 -2.85
C ALA A 161 10.36 -9.43 -4.12
N GLY A 162 10.91 -10.37 -4.87
CA GLY A 162 11.67 -10.11 -6.08
C GLY A 162 11.16 -10.87 -7.30
N PRO A 163 11.88 -10.79 -8.43
CA PRO A 163 11.47 -11.40 -9.70
C PRO A 163 11.20 -12.90 -9.62
N ALA A 164 12.02 -13.67 -8.89
CA ALA A 164 11.82 -15.10 -8.77
C ALA A 164 10.55 -15.46 -7.98
N ASP A 165 10.13 -14.62 -7.04
CA ASP A 165 8.87 -14.78 -6.32
C ASP A 165 7.67 -14.67 -7.26
N PHE A 166 7.68 -13.67 -8.13
CA PHE A 166 6.64 -13.47 -9.14
C PHE A 166 6.68 -14.56 -10.21
N ALA A 167 7.90 -14.93 -10.68
CA ALA A 167 8.06 -16.03 -11.61
C ALA A 167 7.47 -17.33 -11.06
N ALA A 168 7.77 -17.66 -9.80
CA ALA A 168 7.23 -18.84 -9.14
C ALA A 168 5.70 -18.81 -9.01
N TYR A 169 5.11 -17.62 -8.80
CA TYR A 169 3.65 -17.47 -8.72
C TYR A 169 2.97 -17.82 -10.05
N PHE A 170 3.54 -17.37 -11.18
CA PHE A 170 2.99 -17.61 -12.52
C PHE A 170 3.48 -18.91 -13.17
N GLY A 171 4.40 -19.64 -12.54
CA GLY A 171 5.03 -20.83 -13.12
C GLY A 171 5.94 -20.51 -14.29
N LEU A 172 6.64 -19.36 -14.26
CA LEU A 172 7.56 -18.93 -15.32
C LEU A 172 8.90 -19.66 -15.17
N GLU A 173 9.44 -20.14 -16.28
CA GLU A 173 10.68 -20.93 -16.34
C GLU A 173 11.69 -20.40 -17.37
N GLY A 174 11.43 -19.21 -17.91
CA GLY A 174 12.25 -18.56 -18.94
C GLY A 174 11.86 -18.89 -20.37
N ARG A 175 11.22 -20.08 -20.60
CA ARG A 175 10.72 -20.45 -21.91
C ARG A 175 9.22 -20.21 -21.96
N ASP A 176 8.75 -19.58 -23.03
CA ASP A 176 7.33 -19.32 -23.29
C ASP A 176 6.61 -18.47 -22.19
N ASP A 177 7.39 -17.75 -21.37
CA ASP A 177 6.89 -16.95 -20.26
C ASP A 177 5.85 -15.91 -20.72
N MET A 178 6.10 -15.30 -21.89
CA MET A 178 5.17 -14.30 -22.44
C MET A 178 3.84 -14.92 -22.86
N ASP A 179 3.84 -16.15 -23.37
CA ASP A 179 2.64 -16.87 -23.76
C ASP A 179 1.90 -17.38 -22.52
N ARG A 180 2.62 -17.89 -21.53
CA ARG A 180 2.05 -18.28 -20.22
C ARG A 180 1.37 -17.10 -19.54
N LEU A 181 2.02 -15.93 -19.46
CA LEU A 181 1.42 -14.72 -18.92
C LEU A 181 0.23 -14.23 -19.73
N SER A 182 0.26 -14.40 -21.05
CA SER A 182 -0.89 -14.06 -21.91
C SER A 182 -2.10 -14.94 -21.62
N ALA A 183 -1.88 -16.25 -21.54
CA ALA A 183 -2.93 -17.23 -21.24
C ALA A 183 -3.51 -16.99 -19.84
N TRP A 184 -2.64 -16.79 -18.86
CA TRP A 184 -3.05 -16.47 -17.49
C TRP A 184 -3.89 -15.19 -17.44
N PHE A 185 -3.46 -14.14 -18.14
CA PHE A 185 -4.19 -12.88 -18.19
C PHE A 185 -5.60 -13.05 -18.80
N ASP A 186 -5.72 -13.75 -19.92
CA ASP A 186 -6.99 -13.97 -20.60
C ASP A 186 -7.97 -14.77 -19.71
N GLU A 187 -7.48 -15.84 -19.09
CA GLU A 187 -8.25 -16.64 -18.15
C GLU A 187 -8.71 -15.78 -16.95
N ARG A 188 -7.80 -15.01 -16.37
CA ARG A 188 -8.10 -14.23 -15.19
C ARG A 188 -9.05 -13.06 -15.48
N VAL A 189 -8.94 -12.39 -16.62
CA VAL A 189 -9.89 -11.35 -17.06
C VAL A 189 -11.32 -11.88 -17.16
N ALA A 190 -11.49 -13.14 -17.55
CA ALA A 190 -12.80 -13.77 -17.61
C ALA A 190 -13.41 -14.02 -16.20
N GLN A 191 -12.58 -14.20 -15.18
CA GLN A 191 -12.99 -14.61 -13.83
C GLN A 191 -12.98 -13.44 -12.81
N ASP A 192 -12.14 -12.42 -13.02
CA ASP A 192 -11.92 -11.33 -12.08
C ASP A 192 -12.56 -10.03 -12.60
N ALA A 193 -13.66 -9.61 -11.95
CA ALA A 193 -14.41 -8.43 -12.35
C ALA A 193 -13.61 -7.12 -12.21
N ASP A 194 -12.66 -7.05 -11.28
CA ASP A 194 -11.83 -5.85 -11.08
C ASP A 194 -10.79 -5.73 -12.19
N LEU A 195 -10.14 -6.86 -12.52
CA LEU A 195 -9.20 -6.93 -13.63
C LEU A 195 -9.91 -6.63 -14.96
N LYS A 196 -11.08 -7.22 -15.18
CA LYS A 196 -11.91 -6.95 -16.35
C LYS A 196 -12.22 -5.45 -16.49
N ARG A 197 -12.66 -4.81 -15.40
CA ARG A 197 -12.93 -3.36 -15.40
C ARG A 197 -11.68 -2.52 -15.67
N ALA A 198 -10.51 -2.93 -15.18
CA ALA A 198 -9.26 -2.23 -15.45
C ALA A 198 -8.90 -2.28 -16.95
N VAL A 199 -9.13 -3.42 -17.60
CA VAL A 199 -8.92 -3.60 -19.04
C VAL A 199 -9.92 -2.78 -19.84
N GLU A 200 -11.21 -2.86 -19.52
CA GLU A 200 -12.28 -2.11 -20.20
C GLU A 200 -12.10 -0.60 -20.12
N ARG A 201 -11.54 -0.10 -19.01
CA ARG A 201 -11.20 1.32 -18.83
C ARG A 201 -9.89 1.72 -19.49
N GLY A 202 -9.15 0.80 -20.06
CA GLY A 202 -7.83 1.06 -20.65
C GLY A 202 -6.73 1.40 -19.63
N THR A 203 -6.97 1.19 -18.33
CA THR A 203 -5.98 1.44 -17.28
C THR A 203 -4.94 0.32 -17.18
N LEU A 204 -5.23 -0.83 -17.74
CA LEU A 204 -4.32 -1.97 -17.85
C LEU A 204 -4.47 -2.61 -19.23
N THR A 205 -3.33 -2.88 -19.90
CA THR A 205 -3.29 -3.64 -21.15
C THR A 205 -2.59 -4.98 -20.93
N LYS A 206 -2.94 -5.98 -21.74
CA LYS A 206 -2.27 -7.30 -21.72
C LYS A 206 -0.75 -7.15 -21.94
N SER A 207 -0.32 -6.26 -22.85
CA SER A 207 1.10 -6.05 -23.12
C SER A 207 1.83 -5.46 -21.91
N ALA A 208 1.24 -4.45 -21.24
CA ALA A 208 1.81 -3.87 -20.03
C ALA A 208 1.90 -4.91 -18.91
N PHE A 209 0.84 -5.70 -18.70
CA PHE A 209 0.80 -6.79 -17.72
C PHE A 209 1.92 -7.81 -17.96
N ARG A 210 2.03 -8.34 -19.18
CA ARG A 210 3.08 -9.31 -19.53
C ARG A 210 4.48 -8.75 -19.28
N ASN A 211 4.74 -7.53 -19.77
CA ASN A 211 6.06 -6.90 -19.62
C ASN A 211 6.40 -6.65 -18.15
N TYR A 212 5.42 -6.26 -17.34
CA TYR A 212 5.60 -6.07 -15.91
C TYR A 212 6.01 -7.37 -15.23
N TYR A 213 5.21 -8.42 -15.36
CA TYR A 213 5.44 -9.66 -14.63
C TYR A 213 6.57 -10.52 -15.19
N ALA A 214 6.85 -10.45 -16.48
CA ALA A 214 7.97 -11.17 -17.07
C ALA A 214 9.34 -10.56 -16.75
N LEU A 215 9.42 -9.22 -16.65
CA LEU A 215 10.70 -8.54 -16.64
C LEU A 215 10.93 -7.66 -15.43
N ARG A 216 9.88 -7.22 -14.73
CA ARG A 216 9.95 -6.02 -13.93
C ARG A 216 9.32 -6.11 -12.54
N ALA A 217 8.62 -7.18 -12.23
CA ALA A 217 8.00 -7.36 -10.92
C ALA A 217 9.04 -7.52 -9.82
N SER A 218 9.61 -6.40 -9.41
CA SER A 218 10.62 -6.35 -8.37
C SER A 218 10.46 -5.07 -7.54
N VAL A 219 11.16 -4.99 -6.43
CA VAL A 219 11.19 -3.81 -5.56
C VAL A 219 11.52 -2.51 -6.30
N THR A 220 12.29 -2.57 -7.40
CA THR A 220 12.70 -1.39 -8.17
C THR A 220 11.55 -0.67 -8.88
N PHE A 221 10.37 -1.29 -9.00
CA PHE A 221 9.19 -0.72 -9.67
C PHE A 221 8.14 -0.16 -8.73
N SER A 222 8.28 -0.36 -7.42
CA SER A 222 7.36 0.17 -6.43
C SER A 222 8.04 1.29 -5.64
N ALA A 223 7.50 2.51 -5.74
CA ALA A 223 7.98 3.63 -4.92
C ALA A 223 7.84 3.32 -3.41
N GLY A 224 6.76 2.63 -3.01
CA GLY A 224 6.57 2.23 -1.62
C GLY A 224 7.62 1.24 -1.14
N ALA A 225 7.98 0.24 -1.96
CA ALA A 225 9.04 -0.70 -1.62
C ALA A 225 10.42 -0.04 -1.55
N HIS A 226 10.67 0.99 -2.38
CA HIS A 226 11.87 1.82 -2.26
C HIS A 226 11.92 2.60 -0.94
N ASP A 227 10.79 3.17 -0.53
CA ASP A 227 10.70 3.89 0.74
C ASP A 227 10.94 2.92 1.91
N GLU A 228 10.32 1.74 1.89
CA GLU A 228 10.55 0.69 2.88
C GLU A 228 12.01 0.23 2.92
N TRP A 229 12.66 0.04 1.77
CA TRP A 229 14.10 -0.27 1.71
C TRP A 229 14.94 0.79 2.40
N ASN A 230 14.69 2.07 2.11
CA ASN A 230 15.40 3.18 2.74
C ASN A 230 15.12 3.29 4.25
N VAL A 231 13.89 3.00 4.69
CA VAL A 231 13.52 2.91 6.11
C VAL A 231 14.36 1.83 6.82
N ILE A 232 14.40 0.62 6.25
CA ILE A 232 15.16 -0.51 6.82
C ILE A 232 16.66 -0.22 6.83
N ARG A 233 17.20 0.39 5.77
CA ARG A 233 18.58 0.85 5.74
C ARG A 233 18.87 1.84 6.87
N GLY A 234 17.98 2.81 7.09
CA GLY A 234 18.08 3.76 8.19
C GLY A 234 18.03 3.08 9.56
N ILE A 235 17.14 2.11 9.74
CA ILE A 235 17.06 1.28 10.95
C ILE A 235 18.41 0.59 11.21
N ASN A 236 18.97 -0.09 10.21
CA ASN A 236 20.22 -0.81 10.37
C ASN A 236 21.42 0.11 10.60
N THR A 237 21.41 1.31 10.02
CA THR A 237 22.41 2.34 10.35
C THR A 237 22.33 2.70 11.83
N ARG A 238 21.13 2.98 12.35
CA ARG A 238 20.94 3.29 13.78
C ARG A 238 21.32 2.12 14.69
N ARG A 239 20.95 0.89 14.33
CA ARG A 239 21.34 -0.33 15.09
C ARG A 239 22.85 -0.50 15.16
N ARG A 240 23.58 -0.23 14.07
CA ARG A 240 25.03 -0.30 14.03
C ARG A 240 25.68 0.68 14.99
N ASP A 241 25.11 1.90 15.06
CA ASP A 241 25.65 2.99 15.89
C ASP A 241 25.17 2.88 17.36
N ASP A 242 24.14 2.09 17.62
CA ASP A 242 23.61 1.84 18.96
C ASP A 242 24.46 0.78 19.69
N LYS A 243 24.98 1.14 20.88
CA LYS A 243 25.83 0.25 21.69
C LYS A 243 25.12 -1.02 22.14
N ALA A 244 23.79 -1.00 22.26
CA ALA A 244 23.00 -2.15 22.67
C ALA A 244 22.80 -3.16 21.54
N PHE A 245 22.78 -2.72 20.29
CA PHE A 245 22.59 -3.58 19.13
C PHE A 245 23.92 -3.95 18.47
N GLY A 246 24.72 -2.98 18.04
CA GLY A 246 25.98 -3.20 17.33
C GLY A 246 25.82 -3.88 15.98
N MET A 247 26.93 -4.14 15.30
CA MET A 247 26.96 -4.77 13.95
C MET A 247 26.31 -6.15 13.90
N ALA A 248 26.48 -6.96 14.97
CA ALA A 248 25.96 -8.33 15.01
C ALA A 248 24.43 -8.40 15.09
N ASN A 249 23.78 -7.31 15.44
CA ASN A 249 22.34 -7.24 15.67
C ASN A 249 21.60 -6.41 14.59
N GLN A 250 22.20 -6.24 13.43
CA GLN A 250 21.50 -5.64 12.29
C GLN A 250 20.34 -6.55 11.88
N LEU A 251 19.24 -5.92 11.46
CA LEU A 251 18.07 -6.61 10.96
C LEU A 251 18.42 -7.30 9.63
N PRO A 252 18.37 -8.63 9.56
CA PRO A 252 18.64 -9.36 8.32
C PRO A 252 17.67 -8.96 7.22
N VAL A 253 18.22 -8.69 6.03
CA VAL A 253 17.45 -8.36 4.84
C VAL A 253 17.57 -9.50 3.84
N LEU A 254 16.42 -9.96 3.37
CA LEU A 254 16.34 -10.93 2.28
C LEU A 254 15.69 -10.25 1.07
N PHE A 255 16.20 -10.53 -0.10
CA PHE A 255 15.62 -10.13 -1.37
C PHE A 255 15.50 -11.35 -2.26
N ASP A 256 14.31 -11.61 -2.76
CA ASP A 256 14.04 -12.71 -3.69
C ASP A 256 14.54 -14.09 -3.17
N GLY A 257 14.39 -14.32 -1.85
CA GLY A 257 14.81 -15.54 -1.19
C GLY A 257 16.30 -15.63 -0.82
N ARG A 258 17.10 -14.59 -1.09
CA ARG A 258 18.54 -14.54 -0.81
C ARG A 258 18.84 -13.49 0.24
N ALA A 259 19.80 -13.77 1.11
CA ALA A 259 20.33 -12.76 2.01
C ALA A 259 21.04 -11.66 1.21
N VAL A 260 20.75 -10.41 1.56
CA VAL A 260 21.43 -9.26 0.96
C VAL A 260 22.67 -8.96 1.78
N ALA A 261 23.81 -8.84 1.12
CA ALA A 261 25.05 -8.47 1.79
C ALA A 261 24.97 -7.02 2.31
N THR A 262 25.61 -6.76 3.46
CA THR A 262 25.56 -5.44 4.11
C THR A 262 25.99 -4.31 3.16
N GLY A 263 27.03 -4.50 2.35
CA GLY A 263 27.50 -3.48 1.41
C GLY A 263 26.52 -3.16 0.28
N GLU A 264 25.77 -4.16 -0.21
CA GLU A 264 24.73 -3.96 -1.23
C GLU A 264 23.52 -3.25 -0.64
N TYR A 265 23.16 -3.60 0.56
CA TYR A 265 22.02 -3.10 1.26
C TYR A 265 22.20 -1.64 1.74
N GLU A 266 23.41 -1.23 2.04
CA GLU A 266 23.73 0.15 2.46
C GLU A 266 23.58 1.18 1.32
N GLN A 267 23.46 0.75 0.07
CA GLN A 267 23.22 1.67 -1.04
C GLN A 267 21.78 2.18 -1.01
N PRO A 268 21.59 3.51 -1.06
CA PRO A 268 20.25 4.06 -1.12
C PRO A 268 19.61 3.78 -2.48
N VAL A 269 18.32 3.49 -2.48
CA VAL A 269 17.52 3.47 -3.70
C VAL A 269 16.78 4.80 -3.85
N ALA A 270 16.31 5.09 -5.06
CA ALA A 270 15.55 6.31 -5.30
C ALA A 270 14.31 6.32 -4.40
N ALA A 271 14.19 7.35 -3.57
CA ALA A 271 13.05 7.53 -2.68
C ALA A 271 11.74 7.72 -3.46
N GLY A 272 10.63 7.34 -2.85
CA GLY A 272 9.30 7.71 -3.31
C GLY A 272 9.12 9.23 -3.32
N LYS A 273 8.07 9.68 -4.00
CA LYS A 273 7.78 11.13 -4.14
C LYS A 273 7.07 11.73 -2.93
N VAL A 274 6.77 10.92 -1.93
CA VAL A 274 6.02 11.36 -0.75
C VAL A 274 6.98 11.71 0.37
N GLY A 275 6.93 12.96 0.79
CA GLY A 275 7.69 13.51 1.91
C GLY A 275 6.80 14.44 2.72
N ALA A 276 7.42 15.38 3.45
CA ALA A 276 6.69 16.45 4.13
C ALA A 276 5.79 17.24 3.16
N CYS A 277 4.70 17.80 3.68
CA CYS A 277 3.85 18.68 2.89
C CYS A 277 4.68 19.85 2.36
N LYS A 278 4.48 20.20 1.09
CA LYS A 278 5.07 21.43 0.55
C LYS A 278 4.46 22.62 1.28
N ALA A 279 5.28 23.55 1.71
CA ALA A 279 4.79 24.85 2.15
C ALA A 279 4.07 25.52 0.97
N ASN A 280 2.84 25.96 1.20
CA ASN A 280 2.06 26.74 0.22
C ASN A 280 2.64 28.15 0.12
#